data_07e3b42867ef02f6f238f98ac1aba72a
#
_entry.id   07e3b42867ef02f6f238f98ac1aba72a
#
_cell.length_a   1.000
_cell.length_b   1.000
_cell.length_c   1.000
_cell.angle_alpha   90.00
_cell.angle_beta   90.00
_cell.angle_gamma   90.00
#
_symmetry.space_group_name_H-M   'P 1'
#
loop_
_entity.id
_entity.type
_entity.pdbx_description
1 polymer ?
#
loop_
_entity_poly.entity_id
_entity_poly.type
_entity_poly.pdbx_seq_one_letter_code
_entity_poly.pdbx_strand_id
1 'polypeptide(L)'
;DMNRKFLDDNIFNYETKVVNVLKKLICERDCLLNLHEGSGIYSSKWESKEKNPKRFGQSIIADGSLLKKPDSQKSVHLEKMAKKVIDKINRHIENKDHFFHFNNHRTNDPDSIHKEQLKSATYYAYHICKIPAFGIESARFLPLEQKVLQHIYAVNGFMEILDIIPKTPGIDLKKPQMQYMIISVNDSTPVVVEKMQRLKINKGDMIQVHDIVSNYERGLSIDVIGLGNQFNDMKKRLIVNESTRIEAKKDFYTCGSVFLDIDPKGSRVEKKQVIVSESSKTSSLRYKLKINGRLKIVDNYSHVIIRRGDKFIIE
;
A
#
# COMPACT_ATOMS: atom_id res chain seq x y z
N ASP A 1 13.70 -9.47 -14.43
CA ASP A 1 12.86 -8.25 -14.48
C ASP A 1 11.66 -8.51 -15.40
N MET A 2 10.47 -8.61 -14.81
CA MET A 2 9.23 -8.85 -15.53
C MET A 2 8.91 -7.76 -16.57
N ASN A 3 9.26 -6.50 -16.26
CA ASN A 3 9.02 -5.38 -17.18
C ASN A 3 9.94 -5.37 -18.42
N ARG A 4 10.71 -6.43 -18.65
CA ARG A 4 11.51 -6.67 -19.87
C ARG A 4 11.11 -7.96 -20.59
N LYS A 5 9.94 -8.53 -20.28
CA LYS A 5 9.48 -9.83 -20.80
C LYS A 5 8.16 -9.76 -21.58
N PHE A 6 7.64 -8.58 -21.86
CA PHE A 6 6.34 -8.45 -22.53
C PHE A 6 6.34 -8.83 -24.01
N LEU A 7 7.49 -8.94 -24.66
CA LEU A 7 7.64 -9.48 -26.02
C LEU A 7 8.36 -10.84 -26.05
N ASP A 8 8.71 -11.41 -24.89
CA ASP A 8 9.38 -12.71 -24.82
C ASP A 8 8.33 -13.84 -24.74
N ASP A 9 8.01 -14.47 -25.87
CA ASP A 9 6.98 -15.53 -25.93
C ASP A 9 7.55 -16.95 -25.71
N ASN A 10 8.87 -17.12 -25.72
CA ASN A 10 9.52 -18.43 -25.78
C ASN A 10 10.24 -18.89 -24.52
N ILE A 11 10.16 -18.14 -23.41
CA ILE A 11 10.87 -18.48 -22.17
C ILE A 11 9.88 -18.99 -21.12
N PHE A 12 9.91 -20.29 -20.82
CA PHE A 12 9.09 -20.91 -19.78
C PHE A 12 9.72 -20.74 -18.40
N ASN A 13 9.46 -19.62 -17.74
CA ASN A 13 9.78 -19.41 -16.32
C ASN A 13 8.59 -18.78 -15.59
N TYR A 14 8.71 -18.68 -14.24
CA TYR A 14 7.66 -18.12 -13.41
C TYR A 14 7.25 -16.69 -13.83
N GLU A 15 8.22 -15.84 -14.12
CA GLU A 15 7.97 -14.45 -14.49
C GLU A 15 7.22 -14.34 -15.82
N THR A 16 7.54 -15.18 -16.81
CA THR A 16 6.84 -15.20 -18.10
C THR A 16 5.39 -15.66 -17.94
N LYS A 17 5.12 -16.62 -17.03
CA LYS A 17 3.74 -17.02 -16.70
C LYS A 17 2.94 -15.85 -16.14
N VAL A 18 3.51 -15.08 -15.22
CA VAL A 18 2.88 -13.87 -14.66
C VAL A 18 2.66 -12.83 -15.75
N VAL A 19 3.68 -12.56 -16.58
CA VAL A 19 3.58 -11.60 -17.68
C VAL A 19 2.48 -11.97 -18.67
N ASN A 20 2.31 -13.27 -18.98
CA ASN A 20 1.24 -13.73 -19.88
C ASN A 20 -0.17 -13.49 -19.31
N VAL A 21 -0.35 -13.58 -18.00
CA VAL A 21 -1.59 -13.17 -17.34
C VAL A 21 -1.78 -11.66 -17.46
N LEU A 22 -0.72 -10.87 -17.16
CA LEU A 22 -0.77 -9.41 -17.27
C LEU A 22 -1.05 -8.93 -18.69
N LYS A 23 -0.49 -9.56 -19.74
CA LYS A 23 -0.77 -9.23 -21.14
C LYS A 23 -2.27 -9.28 -21.44
N LYS A 24 -2.97 -10.34 -21.00
CA LYS A 24 -4.42 -10.47 -21.18
C LYS A 24 -5.17 -9.36 -20.45
N LEU A 25 -4.86 -9.16 -19.17
CA LEU A 25 -5.50 -8.13 -18.35
C LEU A 25 -5.29 -6.73 -18.93
N ILE A 26 -4.10 -6.41 -19.41
CA ILE A 26 -3.79 -5.09 -19.99
C ILE A 26 -4.65 -4.81 -21.23
N CYS A 27 -4.73 -5.75 -22.16
CA CYS A 27 -5.48 -5.54 -23.40
C CYS A 27 -7.00 -5.39 -23.21
N GLU A 28 -7.52 -5.80 -22.06
CA GLU A 28 -8.93 -5.67 -21.70
C GLU A 28 -9.24 -4.33 -20.98
N ARG A 29 -8.28 -3.43 -20.83
CA ARG A 29 -8.42 -2.18 -20.04
C ARG A 29 -8.35 -0.96 -20.93
N ASP A 30 -8.81 0.16 -20.38
CA ASP A 30 -8.86 1.44 -21.10
C ASP A 30 -7.56 2.24 -21.01
N CYS A 31 -6.73 1.98 -19.99
CA CYS A 31 -5.47 2.67 -19.74
C CYS A 31 -4.54 1.83 -18.86
N LEU A 32 -3.24 1.93 -19.09
CA LEU A 32 -2.20 1.35 -18.23
C LEU A 32 -1.42 2.46 -17.52
N LEU A 33 -1.29 2.34 -16.20
CA LEU A 33 -0.32 3.08 -15.39
C LEU A 33 0.72 2.11 -14.83
N ASN A 34 1.97 2.30 -15.19
CA ASN A 34 3.10 1.46 -14.77
C ASN A 34 3.99 2.28 -13.81
N LEU A 35 3.93 1.94 -12.51
CA LEU A 35 4.58 2.73 -11.45
C LEU A 35 5.99 2.21 -11.19
N HIS A 36 6.99 3.07 -11.28
CA HIS A 36 8.40 2.74 -11.17
C HIS A 36 9.23 3.78 -10.40
N GLU A 37 10.46 3.39 -10.11
CA GLU A 37 11.51 4.28 -9.61
C GLU A 37 12.62 4.42 -10.66
N GLY A 38 12.83 5.65 -11.12
CA GLY A 38 13.88 5.98 -12.09
C GLY A 38 15.20 6.41 -11.43
N SER A 39 16.31 6.15 -12.12
CA SER A 39 17.59 6.68 -11.69
C SER A 39 17.73 8.15 -12.11
N GLY A 40 18.24 8.98 -11.20
CA GLY A 40 18.44 10.43 -11.43
C GLY A 40 17.14 11.18 -11.70
N ILE A 41 17.24 12.27 -12.43
CA ILE A 41 16.12 13.12 -12.84
C ILE A 41 16.14 13.26 -14.36
N TYR A 42 15.01 13.02 -15.00
CA TYR A 42 14.87 13.25 -16.43
C TYR A 42 14.88 14.76 -16.75
N SER A 43 15.66 15.13 -17.76
CA SER A 43 15.62 16.42 -18.41
C SER A 43 15.77 16.23 -19.92
N SER A 44 15.07 17.04 -20.72
CA SER A 44 15.19 17.02 -22.18
C SER A 44 16.56 17.49 -22.68
N LYS A 45 17.34 18.15 -21.81
CA LYS A 45 18.71 18.63 -22.09
C LYS A 45 19.68 17.99 -21.11
N TRP A 46 20.95 17.92 -21.51
CA TRP A 46 22.00 17.48 -20.62
C TRP A 46 22.38 18.63 -19.66
N GLU A 47 22.01 18.47 -18.40
CA GLU A 47 22.34 19.43 -17.33
C GLU A 47 23.47 18.90 -16.44
N SER A 48 23.43 17.61 -16.08
CA SER A 48 24.44 16.95 -15.27
C SER A 48 24.41 15.43 -15.46
N LYS A 49 25.36 14.73 -14.82
CA LYS A 49 25.34 13.25 -14.76
C LYS A 49 24.03 12.71 -14.16
N GLU A 50 23.44 13.39 -13.21
CA GLU A 50 22.21 12.97 -12.50
C GLU A 50 20.94 13.57 -13.12
N LYS A 51 21.05 14.59 -14.01
CA LYS A 51 19.92 15.25 -14.66
C LYS A 51 20.17 15.40 -16.17
N ASN A 52 19.58 14.51 -16.96
CA ASN A 52 19.81 14.42 -18.40
C ASN A 52 18.77 13.52 -19.10
N PRO A 53 18.78 13.43 -20.46
CA PRO A 53 17.81 12.62 -21.21
C PRO A 53 17.90 11.10 -20.99
N LYS A 54 19.01 10.59 -20.45
CA LYS A 54 19.19 9.16 -20.14
C LYS A 54 18.70 8.78 -18.74
N ARG A 55 18.15 9.73 -17.99
CA ARG A 55 17.56 9.50 -16.68
C ARG A 55 16.05 9.33 -16.79
N PHE A 56 15.45 8.67 -15.81
CA PHE A 56 14.03 8.33 -15.83
C PHE A 56 13.25 8.99 -14.69
N GLY A 57 13.88 9.23 -13.54
CA GLY A 57 13.22 9.79 -12.37
C GLY A 57 12.55 11.13 -12.64
N GLN A 58 11.48 11.40 -11.92
CA GLN A 58 10.65 12.60 -12.02
C GLN A 58 10.07 12.79 -13.43
N SER A 59 9.56 11.70 -14.02
CA SER A 59 8.94 11.79 -15.34
C SER A 59 7.66 10.96 -15.46
N ILE A 60 6.79 11.40 -16.38
CA ILE A 60 5.72 10.58 -16.94
C ILE A 60 6.13 10.23 -18.37
N ILE A 61 6.28 8.94 -18.60
CA ILE A 61 6.77 8.36 -19.85
C ILE A 61 5.58 7.88 -20.69
N ALA A 62 5.61 8.18 -21.98
CA ALA A 62 4.76 7.51 -22.97
C ALA A 62 5.60 7.15 -24.20
N ASP A 63 5.16 6.20 -25.01
CA ASP A 63 5.85 5.77 -26.22
C ASP A 63 5.32 6.44 -27.49
N GLY A 64 4.73 7.59 -27.34
CA GLY A 64 4.21 8.46 -28.38
C GLY A 64 3.40 9.60 -27.81
N SER A 65 3.28 10.70 -28.56
CA SER A 65 2.44 11.84 -28.15
C SER A 65 0.96 11.63 -28.45
N LEU A 66 0.66 10.74 -29.41
CA LEU A 66 -0.68 10.53 -29.96
C LEU A 66 -0.91 9.04 -30.22
N LEU A 67 -1.99 8.49 -29.69
CA LEU A 67 -2.45 7.13 -29.96
C LEU A 67 -3.63 7.17 -30.94
N LYS A 68 -3.49 6.53 -32.10
CA LYS A 68 -4.58 6.29 -33.04
C LYS A 68 -5.27 4.98 -32.68
N LYS A 69 -6.57 5.01 -32.44
CA LYS A 69 -7.36 3.78 -32.23
C LYS A 69 -7.67 3.13 -33.59
N PRO A 70 -7.54 1.79 -33.75
CA PRO A 70 -7.72 1.09 -35.04
C PRO A 70 -9.11 1.33 -35.65
N ASP A 71 -10.14 1.34 -34.82
CA ASP A 71 -11.54 1.34 -35.26
C ASP A 71 -12.22 2.73 -35.11
N SER A 72 -11.43 3.78 -34.94
CA SER A 72 -11.96 5.12 -34.68
C SER A 72 -11.13 6.20 -35.35
N GLN A 73 -11.77 7.20 -35.94
CA GLN A 73 -11.08 8.42 -36.38
C GLN A 73 -10.56 9.26 -35.20
N LYS A 74 -10.91 8.91 -33.95
CA LYS A 74 -10.52 9.64 -32.77
C LYS A 74 -9.10 9.21 -32.31
N SER A 75 -8.28 10.19 -32.07
CA SER A 75 -6.94 10.01 -31.51
C SER A 75 -6.92 10.41 -30.03
N VAL A 76 -6.15 9.70 -29.22
CA VAL A 76 -5.93 10.05 -27.82
C VAL A 76 -4.60 10.80 -27.69
N HIS A 77 -4.64 12.01 -27.16
CA HIS A 77 -3.47 12.87 -26.99
C HIS A 77 -2.75 12.56 -25.68
N LEU A 78 -1.82 11.58 -25.70
CA LEU A 78 -1.10 11.10 -24.50
C LEU A 78 -0.26 12.20 -23.85
N GLU A 79 0.48 12.97 -24.65
CA GLU A 79 1.28 14.08 -24.15
C GLU A 79 0.42 15.12 -23.40
N LYS A 80 -0.75 15.47 -23.96
CA LYS A 80 -1.69 16.41 -23.33
C LYS A 80 -2.22 15.86 -22.00
N MET A 81 -2.54 14.56 -21.94
CA MET A 81 -2.96 13.90 -20.71
C MET A 81 -1.84 13.92 -19.66
N ALA A 82 -0.64 13.49 -20.05
CA ALA A 82 0.52 13.47 -19.17
C ALA A 82 0.84 14.86 -18.60
N LYS A 83 0.86 15.91 -19.45
CA LYS A 83 1.12 17.28 -19.00
C LYS A 83 0.10 17.79 -17.99
N LYS A 84 -1.19 17.49 -18.17
CA LYS A 84 -2.22 17.84 -17.19
C LYS A 84 -1.99 17.15 -15.84
N VAL A 85 -1.54 15.88 -15.83
CA VAL A 85 -1.21 15.16 -14.60
C VAL A 85 0.05 15.72 -13.97
N ILE A 86 1.08 16.01 -14.76
CA ILE A 86 2.34 16.64 -14.33
C ILE A 86 2.08 17.96 -13.62
N ASP A 87 1.23 18.81 -14.18
CA ASP A 87 0.86 20.08 -13.55
C ASP A 87 0.22 19.88 -12.17
N LYS A 88 -0.59 18.81 -12.01
CA LYS A 88 -1.19 18.47 -10.72
C LYS A 88 -0.17 17.96 -9.72
N ILE A 89 0.71 17.04 -10.12
CA ILE A 89 1.77 16.50 -9.26
C ILE A 89 2.69 17.64 -8.78
N ASN A 90 3.14 18.48 -9.70
CA ASN A 90 4.11 19.54 -9.42
C ASN A 90 3.58 20.61 -8.45
N ARG A 91 2.27 20.79 -8.32
CA ARG A 91 1.68 21.68 -7.28
C ARG A 91 1.96 21.20 -5.85
N HIS A 92 2.28 19.91 -5.67
CA HIS A 92 2.57 19.30 -4.37
C HIS A 92 4.06 19.10 -4.12
N ILE A 93 4.92 19.53 -5.04
CA ILE A 93 6.38 19.40 -4.94
C ILE A 93 6.96 20.79 -4.65
N GLU A 94 7.60 20.94 -3.48
CA GLU A 94 8.19 22.21 -3.08
C GLU A 94 9.47 22.53 -3.85
N ASN A 95 10.35 21.52 -4.02
CA ASN A 95 11.60 21.69 -4.73
C ASN A 95 11.38 21.58 -6.25
N LYS A 96 11.49 22.70 -6.96
CA LYS A 96 11.32 22.76 -8.41
C LYS A 96 12.29 21.87 -9.20
N ASP A 97 13.47 21.56 -8.66
CA ASP A 97 14.40 20.62 -9.28
C ASP A 97 13.85 19.19 -9.33
N HIS A 98 12.87 18.89 -8.48
CA HIS A 98 12.19 17.60 -8.44
C HIS A 98 10.86 17.60 -9.20
N PHE A 99 10.59 18.58 -10.05
CA PHE A 99 9.39 18.61 -10.86
C PHE A 99 9.36 17.46 -11.86
N PHE A 100 8.20 16.91 -12.08
CA PHE A 100 7.96 15.92 -13.11
C PHE A 100 7.95 16.56 -14.50
N HIS A 101 8.45 15.82 -15.49
CA HIS A 101 8.48 16.20 -16.89
C HIS A 101 7.87 15.09 -17.76
N PHE A 102 7.36 15.47 -18.94
CA PHE A 102 6.94 14.49 -19.93
C PHE A 102 8.15 13.94 -20.67
N ASN A 103 8.27 12.61 -20.74
CA ASN A 103 9.34 11.91 -21.45
C ASN A 103 8.71 11.02 -22.55
N ASN A 104 8.92 11.40 -23.80
CA ASN A 104 8.45 10.64 -24.97
C ASN A 104 9.56 9.70 -25.44
N HIS A 105 9.44 8.42 -25.18
CA HIS A 105 10.48 7.44 -25.51
C HIS A 105 10.61 7.16 -27.00
N ARG A 106 9.50 7.20 -27.77
CA ARG A 106 9.48 6.88 -29.20
C ARG A 106 10.35 5.66 -29.51
N THR A 107 10.12 4.57 -28.78
CA THR A 107 11.00 3.38 -28.73
C THR A 107 11.22 2.75 -30.11
N ASN A 108 10.22 2.85 -31.01
CA ASN A 108 10.33 2.35 -32.39
C ASN A 108 11.14 3.24 -33.31
N ASP A 109 11.39 4.50 -32.95
CA ASP A 109 12.15 5.39 -33.84
C ASP A 109 13.59 4.87 -33.95
N PRO A 110 14.22 4.89 -35.15
CA PRO A 110 15.59 4.41 -35.35
C PRO A 110 16.58 5.04 -34.37
N ASP A 111 16.46 6.33 -34.09
CA ASP A 111 17.35 7.12 -33.25
C ASP A 111 16.97 7.12 -31.76
N SER A 112 15.97 6.32 -31.35
CA SER A 112 15.57 6.26 -29.95
C SER A 112 16.70 5.69 -29.07
N ILE A 113 16.98 6.42 -27.98
CA ILE A 113 17.92 5.98 -26.94
C ILE A 113 17.31 4.99 -25.95
N HIS A 114 16.03 4.66 -26.12
CA HIS A 114 15.23 3.83 -25.20
C HIS A 114 14.87 2.46 -25.80
N LYS A 115 15.74 1.87 -26.61
CA LYS A 115 15.49 0.57 -27.27
C LYS A 115 15.21 -0.57 -26.31
N GLU A 116 15.73 -0.52 -25.09
CA GLU A 116 15.49 -1.50 -24.05
C GLU A 116 14.03 -1.53 -23.58
N GLN A 117 13.25 -0.49 -23.89
CA GLN A 117 11.83 -0.41 -23.52
C GLN A 117 10.90 -1.19 -24.46
N LEU A 118 11.37 -1.70 -25.59
CA LEU A 118 10.59 -2.54 -26.51
C LEU A 118 9.88 -3.69 -25.80
N LYS A 119 10.47 -4.24 -24.74
CA LYS A 119 9.92 -5.37 -23.98
C LYS A 119 9.14 -4.97 -22.73
N SER A 120 8.85 -3.69 -22.54
CA SER A 120 8.15 -3.16 -21.35
C SER A 120 6.63 -3.30 -21.44
N ALA A 121 5.96 -3.29 -20.29
CA ALA A 121 4.50 -3.26 -20.20
C ALA A 121 3.91 -2.02 -20.90
N THR A 122 4.55 -0.86 -20.76
CA THR A 122 4.10 0.39 -21.36
C THR A 122 4.15 0.32 -22.89
N TYR A 123 5.24 -0.22 -23.43
CA TYR A 123 5.37 -0.46 -24.88
C TYR A 123 4.29 -1.44 -25.37
N TYR A 124 4.11 -2.56 -24.67
CA TYR A 124 3.13 -3.58 -25.02
C TYR A 124 1.69 -3.01 -25.06
N ALA A 125 1.31 -2.28 -24.01
CA ALA A 125 -0.01 -1.65 -23.94
C ALA A 125 -0.25 -0.64 -25.08
N TYR A 126 0.73 0.19 -25.37
CA TYR A 126 0.60 1.21 -26.42
C TYR A 126 0.63 0.60 -27.83
N HIS A 127 1.62 -0.24 -28.14
CA HIS A 127 1.83 -0.74 -29.50
C HIS A 127 1.03 -1.98 -29.84
N ILE A 128 0.76 -2.87 -28.88
CA ILE A 128 0.05 -4.12 -29.14
C ILE A 128 -1.42 -4.00 -28.77
N CYS A 129 -1.73 -3.61 -27.53
CA CYS A 129 -3.13 -3.49 -27.09
C CYS A 129 -3.81 -2.21 -27.59
N LYS A 130 -3.07 -1.22 -28.11
CA LYS A 130 -3.60 0.05 -28.61
C LYS A 130 -4.42 0.81 -27.56
N ILE A 131 -3.94 0.82 -26.32
CA ILE A 131 -4.52 1.59 -25.22
C ILE A 131 -3.54 2.66 -24.75
N PRO A 132 -4.02 3.78 -24.15
CA PRO A 132 -3.17 4.74 -23.46
C PRO A 132 -2.32 4.07 -22.40
N ALA A 133 -1.02 4.36 -22.40
CA ALA A 133 -0.09 3.75 -21.46
C ALA A 133 0.96 4.75 -20.99
N PHE A 134 1.17 4.80 -19.68
CA PHE A 134 2.09 5.73 -19.04
C PHE A 134 2.97 5.02 -18.00
N GLY A 135 4.27 5.25 -18.09
CA GLY A 135 5.21 4.95 -17.02
C GLY A 135 5.33 6.17 -16.10
N ILE A 136 5.16 5.99 -14.80
CA ILE A 136 5.35 7.05 -13.82
C ILE A 136 6.61 6.73 -13.02
N GLU A 137 7.63 7.57 -13.14
CA GLU A 137 8.96 7.34 -12.57
C GLU A 137 9.27 8.36 -11.48
N SER A 138 9.14 7.99 -10.21
CA SER A 138 9.70 8.80 -9.12
C SER A 138 11.22 8.60 -9.02
N ALA A 139 11.97 9.63 -8.59
CA ALA A 139 13.41 9.50 -8.48
C ALA A 139 13.82 8.59 -7.32
N ARG A 140 14.66 7.59 -7.59
CA ARG A 140 15.05 6.53 -6.64
C ARG A 140 15.67 7.06 -5.35
N PHE A 141 16.40 8.19 -5.40
CA PHE A 141 17.07 8.78 -4.23
C PHE A 141 16.10 9.48 -3.27
N LEU A 142 14.85 9.75 -3.67
CA LEU A 142 13.87 10.40 -2.80
C LEU A 142 13.43 9.46 -1.66
N PRO A 143 13.07 10.02 -0.48
CA PRO A 143 12.47 9.26 0.59
C PRO A 143 11.23 8.48 0.13
N LEU A 144 11.04 7.28 0.65
CA LEU A 144 9.94 6.39 0.25
C LEU A 144 8.57 7.08 0.35
N GLU A 145 8.34 7.85 1.40
CA GLU A 145 7.10 8.60 1.61
C GLU A 145 6.82 9.57 0.45
N GLN A 146 7.82 10.33 0.04
CA GLN A 146 7.67 11.26 -1.08
C GLN A 146 7.38 10.52 -2.40
N LYS A 147 8.07 9.41 -2.65
CA LYS A 147 7.83 8.60 -3.85
C LYS A 147 6.39 8.05 -3.88
N VAL A 148 5.91 7.51 -2.76
CA VAL A 148 4.55 7.01 -2.64
C VAL A 148 3.52 8.12 -2.87
N LEU A 149 3.71 9.29 -2.25
CA LEU A 149 2.83 10.45 -2.44
C LEU A 149 2.80 10.91 -3.90
N GLN A 150 3.96 10.99 -4.56
CA GLN A 150 4.04 11.34 -5.99
C GLN A 150 3.25 10.37 -6.87
N HIS A 151 3.36 9.06 -6.61
CA HIS A 151 2.58 8.06 -7.33
C HIS A 151 1.07 8.18 -7.05
N ILE A 152 0.67 8.46 -5.81
CA ILE A 152 -0.73 8.71 -5.46
C ILE A 152 -1.27 9.92 -6.21
N TYR A 153 -0.54 11.04 -6.24
CA TYR A 153 -0.93 12.23 -7.01
C TYR A 153 -1.04 11.93 -8.51
N ALA A 154 -0.12 11.13 -9.06
CA ALA A 154 -0.18 10.72 -10.45
C ALA A 154 -1.44 9.89 -10.75
N VAL A 155 -1.70 8.84 -9.96
CA VAL A 155 -2.88 7.98 -10.13
C VAL A 155 -4.17 8.80 -10.03
N ASN A 156 -4.28 9.67 -9.02
CA ASN A 156 -5.44 10.56 -8.86
C ASN A 156 -5.62 11.51 -10.03
N GLY A 157 -4.51 12.08 -10.51
CA GLY A 157 -4.54 12.95 -11.68
C GLY A 157 -5.05 12.25 -12.93
N PHE A 158 -4.65 10.99 -13.16
CA PHE A 158 -5.16 10.18 -14.27
C PHE A 158 -6.62 9.78 -14.07
N MET A 159 -7.02 9.37 -12.87
CA MET A 159 -8.41 9.03 -12.56
C MET A 159 -9.34 10.22 -12.84
N GLU A 160 -8.95 11.42 -12.39
CA GLU A 160 -9.74 12.63 -12.65
C GLU A 160 -9.86 12.95 -14.15
N ILE A 161 -8.78 12.80 -14.94
CA ILE A 161 -8.81 13.02 -16.39
C ILE A 161 -9.70 12.00 -17.11
N LEU A 162 -9.81 10.79 -16.54
CA LEU A 162 -10.62 9.69 -17.09
C LEU A 162 -12.02 9.64 -16.48
N ASP A 163 -12.43 10.67 -15.74
CA ASP A 163 -13.72 10.76 -15.06
C ASP A 163 -14.01 9.58 -14.11
N ILE A 164 -12.95 9.01 -13.54
CA ILE A 164 -13.03 7.93 -12.55
C ILE A 164 -13.11 8.54 -11.16
N ILE A 165 -14.27 8.40 -10.51
CA ILE A 165 -14.46 8.84 -9.13
C ILE A 165 -14.45 7.61 -8.22
N PRO A 166 -13.42 7.42 -7.38
CA PRO A 166 -13.38 6.29 -6.45
C PRO A 166 -14.47 6.44 -5.39
N LYS A 167 -15.30 5.41 -5.23
CA LYS A 167 -16.34 5.42 -4.20
C LYS A 167 -15.75 5.15 -2.82
N THR A 168 -14.97 4.10 -2.71
CA THR A 168 -14.27 3.67 -1.50
C THR A 168 -13.12 2.71 -1.87
N PRO A 169 -12.04 2.65 -1.07
CA PRO A 169 -11.73 3.63 -0.04
C PRO A 169 -11.33 4.96 -0.67
N GLY A 170 -11.68 6.06 -0.03
CA GLY A 170 -11.10 7.37 -0.37
C GLY A 170 -9.58 7.33 -0.14
N ILE A 171 -8.87 8.31 -0.71
CA ILE A 171 -7.43 8.43 -0.46
C ILE A 171 -7.23 9.12 0.87
N ASP A 172 -6.78 8.37 1.87
CA ASP A 172 -6.37 8.91 3.14
C ASP A 172 -4.86 9.14 3.14
N LEU A 173 -4.44 10.41 3.13
CA LEU A 173 -3.04 10.82 3.21
C LEU A 173 -2.62 11.16 4.65
N LYS A 174 -3.46 10.88 5.65
CA LYS A 174 -3.10 11.10 7.05
C LYS A 174 -1.99 10.14 7.46
N LYS A 175 -1.16 10.60 8.39
CA LYS A 175 -0.11 9.75 8.97
C LYS A 175 -0.73 8.47 9.52
N PRO A 176 -0.21 7.27 9.17
CA PRO A 176 -0.72 6.01 9.69
C PRO A 176 -0.64 5.97 11.22
N GLN A 177 -1.74 5.60 11.87
CA GLN A 177 -1.84 5.49 13.31
C GLN A 177 -2.61 4.24 13.70
N MET A 178 -1.95 3.36 14.44
CA MET A 178 -2.60 2.23 15.09
C MET A 178 -3.42 2.72 16.28
N GLN A 179 -4.62 2.21 16.44
CA GLN A 179 -5.44 2.38 17.64
C GLN A 179 -5.16 1.23 18.61
N TYR A 180 -5.35 0.00 18.18
CA TYR A 180 -5.12 -1.20 18.98
C TYR A 180 -4.81 -2.42 18.13
N MET A 181 -4.31 -3.47 18.78
CA MET A 181 -4.18 -4.83 18.24
C MET A 181 -5.09 -5.80 19.02
N ILE A 182 -5.49 -6.88 18.37
CA ILE A 182 -6.20 -8.00 18.98
C ILE A 182 -5.22 -9.16 19.09
N ILE A 183 -4.87 -9.55 20.33
CA ILE A 183 -3.82 -10.53 20.61
C ILE A 183 -4.37 -11.64 21.51
N SER A 184 -4.08 -12.90 21.20
CA SER A 184 -4.28 -14.02 22.13
C SER A 184 -2.93 -14.53 22.66
N VAL A 185 -2.94 -15.06 23.89
CA VAL A 185 -1.82 -15.72 24.53
C VAL A 185 -2.24 -17.14 24.85
N ASN A 186 -1.47 -18.16 24.45
CA ASN A 186 -1.74 -19.58 24.67
C ASN A 186 -3.17 -19.99 24.25
N ASP A 187 -3.62 -19.56 23.06
CA ASP A 187 -4.95 -19.80 22.52
C ASP A 187 -6.11 -19.36 23.45
N SER A 188 -5.83 -18.46 24.40
CA SER A 188 -6.87 -17.86 25.26
C SER A 188 -7.77 -16.91 24.47
N THR A 189 -8.83 -16.43 25.11
CA THR A 189 -9.68 -15.39 24.52
C THR A 189 -8.83 -14.18 24.13
N PRO A 190 -8.92 -13.73 22.87
CA PRO A 190 -8.16 -12.57 22.43
C PRO A 190 -8.49 -11.31 23.23
N VAL A 191 -7.48 -10.51 23.52
CA VAL A 191 -7.58 -9.23 24.23
C VAL A 191 -7.22 -8.08 23.32
N VAL A 192 -7.80 -6.93 23.56
CA VAL A 192 -7.46 -5.67 22.92
C VAL A 192 -6.26 -5.07 23.65
N VAL A 193 -5.22 -4.73 22.90
CA VAL A 193 -4.02 -4.10 23.43
C VAL A 193 -3.79 -2.79 22.67
N GLU A 194 -3.84 -1.68 23.37
CA GLU A 194 -3.73 -0.34 22.80
C GLU A 194 -2.28 0.01 22.42
N LYS A 195 -2.15 1.04 21.62
CA LYS A 195 -0.85 1.60 21.26
C LYS A 195 -0.01 1.95 22.50
N MET A 196 1.25 1.51 22.51
CA MET A 196 2.23 1.69 23.60
C MET A 196 1.90 0.92 24.88
N GLN A 197 0.84 0.14 24.91
CA GLN A 197 0.51 -0.70 26.06
C GLN A 197 1.50 -1.86 26.24
N ARG A 198 1.67 -2.31 27.48
CA ARG A 198 2.50 -3.44 27.86
C ARG A 198 1.64 -4.63 28.18
N LEU A 199 1.84 -5.74 27.50
CA LEU A 199 1.21 -7.03 27.77
C LEU A 199 2.18 -7.91 28.55
N LYS A 200 1.84 -8.27 29.77
CA LYS A 200 2.64 -9.21 30.59
C LYS A 200 2.35 -10.64 30.15
N ILE A 201 3.40 -11.38 29.87
CA ILE A 201 3.37 -12.79 29.47
C ILE A 201 4.45 -13.57 30.23
N ASN A 202 4.39 -14.89 30.19
CA ASN A 202 5.45 -15.74 30.74
C ASN A 202 6.43 -16.15 29.65
N LYS A 203 7.65 -16.49 30.05
CA LYS A 203 8.63 -17.09 29.14
C LYS A 203 8.07 -18.39 28.55
N GLY A 204 8.12 -18.53 27.24
CA GLY A 204 7.59 -19.68 26.53
C GLY A 204 6.10 -19.57 26.15
N ASP A 205 5.42 -18.51 26.55
CA ASP A 205 4.06 -18.26 26.09
C ASP A 205 4.02 -18.08 24.56
N MET A 206 2.95 -18.61 23.96
CA MET A 206 2.66 -18.48 22.54
C MET A 206 1.69 -17.31 22.33
N ILE A 207 2.07 -16.38 21.47
CA ILE A 207 1.21 -15.27 21.08
C ILE A 207 0.69 -15.45 19.65
N GLN A 208 -0.49 -14.87 19.38
CA GLN A 208 -1.01 -14.70 18.03
C GLN A 208 -1.70 -13.35 17.92
N VAL A 209 -1.27 -12.53 16.96
CA VAL A 209 -2.00 -11.29 16.62
C VAL A 209 -3.05 -11.62 15.58
N HIS A 210 -4.30 -11.39 15.91
CA HIS A 210 -5.45 -11.70 15.05
C HIS A 210 -5.77 -10.56 14.11
N ASP A 211 -5.67 -9.31 14.60
CA ASP A 211 -6.06 -8.13 13.83
C ASP A 211 -5.40 -6.86 14.38
N ILE A 212 -5.38 -5.81 13.54
CA ILE A 212 -4.93 -4.47 13.87
C ILE A 212 -6.02 -3.49 13.45
N VAL A 213 -6.37 -2.59 14.32
CA VAL A 213 -7.25 -1.46 13.99
C VAL A 213 -6.43 -0.18 13.90
N SER A 214 -6.56 0.49 12.78
CA SER A 214 -5.86 1.76 12.50
C SER A 214 -6.77 2.69 11.70
N ASN A 215 -6.28 3.89 11.39
CA ASN A 215 -6.94 4.80 10.46
C ASN A 215 -6.83 4.37 8.99
N TYR A 216 -6.24 3.20 8.72
CA TYR A 216 -6.18 2.56 7.41
C TYR A 216 -6.76 1.14 7.49
N GLU A 217 -7.57 0.76 6.49
CA GLU A 217 -8.17 -0.57 6.44
C GLU A 217 -7.29 -1.62 5.74
N ARG A 218 -6.34 -1.18 4.92
CA ARG A 218 -5.52 -2.06 4.07
C ARG A 218 -4.03 -1.78 4.21
N GLY A 219 -3.21 -2.73 3.79
CA GLY A 219 -1.76 -2.62 3.83
C GLY A 219 -1.19 -2.67 5.25
N LEU A 220 -1.94 -3.25 6.19
CA LEU A 220 -1.51 -3.43 7.57
C LEU A 220 -0.75 -4.74 7.72
N SER A 221 0.34 -4.69 8.45
CA SER A 221 1.18 -5.84 8.79
C SER A 221 1.75 -5.68 10.19
N ILE A 222 2.26 -6.76 10.76
CA ILE A 222 3.00 -6.71 12.01
C ILE A 222 4.38 -7.35 11.85
N ASP A 223 5.28 -6.91 12.72
CA ASP A 223 6.61 -7.48 12.89
C ASP A 223 6.83 -7.68 14.40
N VAL A 224 7.03 -8.94 14.82
CA VAL A 224 7.40 -9.27 16.20
C VAL A 224 8.91 -9.26 16.26
N ILE A 225 9.48 -8.22 16.81
CA ILE A 225 10.92 -7.92 16.75
C ILE A 225 11.73 -9.07 17.36
N GLY A 226 12.63 -9.61 16.54
CA GLY A 226 13.53 -10.71 16.94
C GLY A 226 12.93 -12.11 16.89
N LEU A 227 11.63 -12.27 16.57
CA LEU A 227 10.97 -13.59 16.57
C LEU A 227 10.37 -13.98 15.22
N GLY A 228 9.91 -13.01 14.45
CA GLY A 228 9.14 -13.23 13.23
C GLY A 228 9.98 -13.31 11.96
N ASN A 229 9.30 -13.52 10.84
CA ASN A 229 9.83 -13.36 9.50
C ASN A 229 9.72 -11.90 9.07
N GLN A 230 10.61 -11.48 8.17
CA GLN A 230 10.80 -10.08 7.74
C GLN A 230 9.58 -9.38 7.11
N PHE A 231 8.49 -10.09 6.78
CA PHE A 231 7.42 -9.49 5.97
C PHE A 231 6.13 -9.22 6.73
N ASN A 232 5.56 -10.23 7.37
CA ASN A 232 4.33 -10.09 8.14
C ASN A 232 4.11 -11.28 9.06
N ASP A 233 3.98 -11.01 10.36
CA ASP A 233 3.72 -12.03 11.38
C ASP A 233 2.25 -12.12 11.81
N MET A 234 1.35 -11.39 11.13
CA MET A 234 -0.08 -11.46 11.39
C MET A 234 -0.60 -12.89 11.30
N LYS A 235 -1.40 -13.29 12.27
CA LYS A 235 -2.01 -14.63 12.40
C LYS A 235 -1.02 -15.79 12.56
N LYS A 236 0.28 -15.53 12.70
CA LYS A 236 1.25 -16.55 13.06
C LYS A 236 1.26 -16.79 14.57
N ARG A 237 1.54 -18.03 14.95
CA ARG A 237 1.76 -18.45 16.33
C ARG A 237 3.26 -18.34 16.61
N LEU A 238 3.65 -17.48 17.55
CA LEU A 238 5.05 -17.21 17.88
C LEU A 238 5.29 -17.44 19.36
N ILE A 239 6.34 -18.20 19.69
CA ILE A 239 6.75 -18.46 21.08
C ILE A 239 7.67 -17.34 21.52
N VAL A 240 7.34 -16.69 22.65
CA VAL A 240 8.07 -15.55 23.17
C VAL A 240 8.95 -15.99 24.34
N ASN A 241 10.27 -15.93 24.17
CA ASN A 241 11.24 -16.33 25.19
C ASN A 241 11.94 -15.15 25.88
N GLU A 242 11.84 -13.95 25.30
CA GLU A 242 12.43 -12.72 25.79
C GLU A 242 11.46 -11.56 25.62
N SER A 243 11.57 -10.54 26.48
CA SER A 243 10.75 -9.34 26.33
C SER A 243 11.05 -8.67 24.98
N THR A 244 9.99 -8.31 24.27
CA THR A 244 10.09 -7.74 22.93
C THR A 244 8.95 -6.78 22.64
N ARG A 245 8.84 -6.32 21.42
CA ARG A 245 7.73 -5.48 20.96
C ARG A 245 7.15 -5.99 19.65
N ILE A 246 5.87 -5.74 19.47
CA ILE A 246 5.15 -5.95 18.22
C ILE A 246 4.99 -4.58 17.55
N GLU A 247 5.52 -4.42 16.35
CA GLU A 247 5.33 -3.22 15.55
C GLU A 247 4.20 -3.42 14.55
N ALA A 248 3.18 -2.55 14.61
CA ALA A 248 2.21 -2.44 13.53
C ALA A 248 2.77 -1.55 12.44
N LYS A 249 2.66 -1.99 11.19
CA LYS A 249 3.13 -1.26 10.02
C LYS A 249 1.98 -1.04 9.05
N LYS A 250 1.93 0.14 8.44
CA LYS A 250 1.16 0.43 7.24
C LYS A 250 2.15 0.48 6.09
N ASP A 251 2.09 -0.51 5.22
CA ASP A 251 3.11 -0.77 4.22
C ASP A 251 4.50 -0.95 4.90
N PHE A 252 5.39 0.05 4.85
CA PHE A 252 6.70 0.01 5.52
C PHE A 252 6.81 0.94 6.73
N TYR A 253 5.77 1.73 7.03
CA TYR A 253 5.79 2.71 8.12
C TYR A 253 5.27 2.11 9.40
N THR A 254 6.04 2.20 10.49
CA THR A 254 5.55 1.85 11.82
C THR A 254 4.47 2.84 12.24
N CYS A 255 3.25 2.36 12.44
CA CYS A 255 2.10 3.15 12.84
C CYS A 255 1.75 3.01 14.33
N GLY A 256 2.35 2.05 15.02
CA GLY A 256 2.22 1.84 16.46
C GLY A 256 2.97 0.63 16.93
N SER A 257 3.10 0.49 18.25
CA SER A 257 3.77 -0.67 18.87
C SER A 257 3.04 -1.09 20.14
N VAL A 258 3.17 -2.38 20.47
CA VAL A 258 2.76 -3.00 21.74
C VAL A 258 3.98 -3.68 22.31
N PHE A 259 4.16 -3.62 23.63
CA PHE A 259 5.30 -4.25 24.31
C PHE A 259 4.88 -5.58 24.95
N LEU A 260 5.70 -6.59 24.79
CA LEU A 260 5.59 -7.89 25.46
C LEU A 260 6.63 -7.95 26.56
N ASP A 261 6.18 -7.91 27.79
CA ASP A 261 7.06 -7.98 28.95
C ASP A 261 6.99 -9.38 29.57
N ILE A 262 8.11 -10.09 29.64
CA ILE A 262 8.19 -11.34 30.35
C ILE A 262 8.27 -11.09 31.86
N ASP A 263 7.34 -11.68 32.61
CA ASP A 263 7.39 -11.65 34.07
C ASP A 263 8.54 -12.56 34.57
N PRO A 264 9.61 -12.01 35.19
CA PRO A 264 10.75 -12.80 35.65
C PRO A 264 10.39 -13.77 36.79
N LYS A 265 9.25 -13.61 37.44
CA LYS A 265 8.84 -14.40 38.59
C LYS A 265 7.93 -15.57 38.28
N GLY A 266 7.58 -15.80 37.00
CA GLY A 266 6.80 -16.98 36.60
C GLY A 266 5.46 -17.15 37.37
N SER A 267 4.86 -16.06 37.82
CA SER A 267 3.57 -16.10 38.49
C SER A 267 2.53 -16.55 37.48
N ARG A 268 1.92 -17.72 37.68
CA ARG A 268 0.66 -18.08 37.03
C ARG A 268 -0.27 -16.87 37.17
N VAL A 269 -0.56 -16.20 36.09
CA VAL A 269 -1.53 -15.10 36.08
C VAL A 269 -2.87 -15.72 36.41
N GLU A 270 -3.26 -15.66 37.67
CA GLU A 270 -4.69 -15.71 38.01
C GLU A 270 -5.39 -14.62 37.18
N LYS A 271 -6.52 -15.00 36.61
CA LYS A 271 -7.39 -14.12 35.81
C LYS A 271 -7.71 -12.82 36.56
N LYS A 272 -6.79 -11.86 36.57
CA LYS A 272 -7.11 -10.48 36.94
C LYS A 272 -7.63 -9.77 35.71
N GLN A 273 -8.94 -9.50 35.75
CA GLN A 273 -9.58 -8.54 34.88
C GLN A 273 -8.71 -7.30 34.80
N VAL A 274 -8.32 -6.89 33.59
CA VAL A 274 -7.68 -5.60 33.36
C VAL A 274 -8.75 -4.55 33.68
N ILE A 275 -8.63 -3.92 34.82
CA ILE A 275 -9.38 -2.71 35.16
C ILE A 275 -8.70 -1.59 34.35
N VAL A 276 -9.38 -1.16 33.29
CA VAL A 276 -9.01 0.05 32.56
C VAL A 276 -9.22 1.21 33.52
N SER A 277 -8.15 1.85 33.95
CA SER A 277 -8.21 3.10 34.72
C SER A 277 -8.92 4.16 33.89
N GLU A 278 -10.04 4.64 34.40
CA GLU A 278 -10.76 5.78 33.85
C GLU A 278 -9.84 7.02 33.84
N SER A 279 -9.55 7.53 32.66
CA SER A 279 -9.17 8.92 32.50
C SER A 279 -9.76 9.49 31.22
N SER A 280 -10.61 10.45 31.44
CA SER A 280 -11.25 11.42 30.54
C SER A 280 -12.69 11.10 30.13
N LYS A 281 -13.57 11.92 30.69
CA LYS A 281 -14.98 12.07 30.31
C LYS A 281 -15.11 12.49 28.86
N THR A 282 -15.51 11.55 28.00
CA THR A 282 -16.08 11.85 26.70
C THR A 282 -17.41 11.10 26.58
N SER A 283 -18.40 11.77 26.03
CA SER A 283 -19.81 11.38 25.90
C SER A 283 -20.02 9.89 25.74
N SER A 284 -20.81 9.26 26.65
CA SER A 284 -21.13 7.83 26.63
C SER A 284 -21.93 7.48 25.37
N LEU A 285 -21.27 6.95 24.37
CA LEU A 285 -21.94 6.27 23.27
C LEU A 285 -22.51 4.96 23.81
N ARG A 286 -23.80 4.73 23.61
CA ARG A 286 -24.51 3.49 23.95
C ARG A 286 -24.82 2.71 22.70
N TYR A 287 -24.55 1.43 22.73
CA TYR A 287 -24.86 0.50 21.64
C TYR A 287 -25.97 -0.43 22.02
N LYS A 288 -26.85 -0.74 21.08
CA LYS A 288 -27.86 -1.79 21.21
C LYS A 288 -27.25 -3.08 20.68
N LEU A 289 -27.10 -4.06 21.56
CA LEU A 289 -26.57 -5.37 21.21
C LEU A 289 -27.71 -6.41 21.40
N LYS A 290 -28.05 -7.11 20.32
CA LYS A 290 -29.06 -8.18 20.38
C LYS A 290 -28.34 -9.53 20.37
N ILE A 291 -28.43 -10.28 21.47
CA ILE A 291 -27.79 -11.59 21.61
C ILE A 291 -28.94 -12.64 21.72
N ASN A 292 -28.95 -13.61 20.78
CA ASN A 292 -29.99 -14.63 20.69
C ASN A 292 -31.42 -14.06 20.76
N GLY A 293 -31.63 -12.91 20.10
CA GLY A 293 -32.89 -12.22 20.06
C GLY A 293 -33.20 -11.33 21.28
N ARG A 294 -32.37 -11.34 22.33
CA ARG A 294 -32.55 -10.49 23.52
C ARG A 294 -31.72 -9.19 23.37
N LEU A 295 -32.40 -8.05 23.52
CA LEU A 295 -31.76 -6.74 23.45
C LEU A 295 -31.00 -6.44 24.76
N LYS A 296 -29.76 -5.98 24.62
CA LYS A 296 -28.92 -5.47 25.70
C LYS A 296 -28.34 -4.13 25.29
N ILE A 297 -28.46 -3.12 26.13
CA ILE A 297 -27.83 -1.83 25.96
C ILE A 297 -26.49 -1.90 26.66
N VAL A 298 -25.42 -1.57 25.93
CA VAL A 298 -24.05 -1.60 26.44
C VAL A 298 -23.41 -0.24 26.22
N ASP A 299 -22.70 0.26 27.22
CA ASP A 299 -21.94 1.49 27.12
C ASP A 299 -20.64 1.24 26.34
N ASN A 300 -20.10 2.30 25.75
CA ASN A 300 -18.79 2.24 25.09
C ASN A 300 -17.75 1.68 26.06
N TYR A 301 -16.91 0.77 25.61
CA TYR A 301 -15.92 0.00 26.38
C TYR A 301 -16.49 -1.05 27.36
N SER A 302 -17.77 -1.37 27.30
CA SER A 302 -18.33 -2.48 28.09
C SER A 302 -17.92 -3.84 27.52
N HIS A 303 -17.63 -4.79 28.39
CA HIS A 303 -17.38 -6.18 28.01
C HIS A 303 -18.68 -6.98 28.01
N VAL A 304 -18.98 -7.68 26.94
CA VAL A 304 -20.10 -8.57 26.82
C VAL A 304 -19.59 -9.99 26.60
N ILE A 305 -20.00 -10.90 27.48
CA ILE A 305 -19.63 -12.31 27.35
C ILE A 305 -20.55 -12.93 26.31
N ILE A 306 -19.97 -13.43 25.21
CA ILE A 306 -20.66 -14.20 24.16
C ILE A 306 -20.13 -15.63 24.24
N ARG A 307 -21.02 -16.61 24.21
CA ARG A 307 -20.68 -18.04 24.22
C ARG A 307 -20.61 -18.58 22.80
N ARG A 308 -19.86 -19.64 22.61
CA ARG A 308 -19.77 -20.30 21.29
C ARG A 308 -21.19 -20.73 20.86
N GLY A 309 -21.63 -20.28 19.68
CA GLY A 309 -22.95 -20.53 19.12
C GLY A 309 -23.96 -19.40 19.33
N ASP A 310 -23.67 -18.39 20.12
CA ASP A 310 -24.54 -17.23 20.26
C ASP A 310 -24.57 -16.42 18.92
N LYS A 311 -25.80 -16.03 18.54
CA LYS A 311 -26.03 -15.10 17.43
C LYS A 311 -26.16 -13.68 17.99
N PHE A 312 -25.38 -12.72 17.49
CA PHE A 312 -25.49 -11.35 17.94
C PHE A 312 -25.53 -10.37 16.77
N ILE A 313 -26.19 -9.23 16.99
CA ILE A 313 -26.29 -8.11 16.05
C ILE A 313 -26.05 -6.84 16.86
N ILE A 314 -25.30 -5.91 16.32
CA ILE A 314 -25.11 -4.55 16.86
C ILE A 314 -26.01 -3.64 16.04
N GLU A 315 -26.93 -2.91 16.71
CA GLU A 315 -27.85 -1.95 16.10
C GLU A 315 -27.46 -0.50 16.43
#